data_ca43f66a48cdcfbb3e94dd6123b4f2e8
#
_entry.id   ca43f66a48cdcfbb3e94dd6123b4f2e8
#
_cell.length_a   1.000
_cell.length_b   1.000
_cell.length_c   1.000
_cell.angle_alpha   90.00
_cell.angle_beta   90.00
_cell.angle_gamma   90.00
#
_symmetry.space_group_name_H-M   'P 1'
#
loop_
_entity.id
_entity.type
_entity.pdbx_description
1 polymer ?
#
loop_
_entity_poly.entity_id
_entity_poly.type
_entity_poly.pdbx_seq_one_letter_code
_entity_poly.pdbx_strand_id
1 'polypeptide(L)'
;QAEQFIISDSNGGGLKLGPGLTALGDATKYNIVEQCRLLLTELTHETGETADLSVLRGGAMIFLDQVPGTHRLRTISSVGEVFPLTTTANGRACLSALPEDKAQELILDEWERWNVDGQIDEFMEGLKEIRENGL
;
A
#
# COMPACT_ATOMS: atom_id res chain seq x y z
N GLN A 1 -4.37 31.53 -4.57
CA GLN A 1 -4.62 30.87 -3.29
C GLN A 1 -3.30 30.46 -2.66
N ALA A 2 -3.16 30.69 -1.36
CA ALA A 2 -1.91 30.46 -0.64
C ALA A 2 -1.43 29.00 -0.65
N GLU A 3 -2.32 28.04 -0.83
CA GLU A 3 -2.00 26.62 -0.71
C GLU A 3 -1.87 25.90 -2.06
N GLN A 4 -2.32 26.49 -3.15
CA GLN A 4 -2.15 26.01 -4.52
C GLN A 4 -2.50 24.51 -4.71
N PHE A 5 -3.64 24.05 -4.20
CA PHE A 5 -4.09 22.68 -4.38
C PHE A 5 -4.50 22.37 -5.82
N ILE A 6 -4.98 23.35 -6.55
CA ILE A 6 -5.42 23.23 -7.93
C ILE A 6 -4.81 24.37 -8.75
N ILE A 7 -4.29 24.05 -9.93
CA ILE A 7 -3.78 25.02 -10.90
C ILE A 7 -4.43 24.80 -12.26
N SER A 8 -4.51 25.87 -13.06
CA SER A 8 -4.98 25.78 -14.44
C SER A 8 -3.90 25.21 -15.36
N ASP A 9 -4.28 24.32 -16.26
CA ASP A 9 -3.40 23.83 -17.30
C ASP A 9 -3.34 24.87 -18.44
N SER A 10 -2.16 25.41 -18.70
CA SER A 10 -1.92 26.37 -19.74
C SER A 10 -2.03 25.83 -21.18
N ASN A 11 -1.97 24.50 -21.35
CA ASN A 11 -1.88 23.84 -22.66
C ASN A 11 -3.17 23.16 -23.12
N GLY A 12 -4.22 23.07 -22.33
CA GLY A 12 -5.41 22.34 -22.73
C GLY A 12 -6.71 22.75 -22.05
N GLY A 13 -6.73 23.83 -21.29
CA GLY A 13 -7.91 24.31 -20.58
C GLY A 13 -8.44 23.40 -19.48
N GLY A 14 -7.64 22.42 -19.02
CA GLY A 14 -7.93 21.54 -17.90
C GLY A 14 -7.43 22.09 -16.57
N LEU A 15 -7.84 21.40 -15.47
CA LEU A 15 -7.32 21.63 -14.13
C LEU A 15 -6.34 20.53 -13.76
N LYS A 16 -5.24 20.89 -13.12
CA LYS A 16 -4.25 19.97 -12.55
C LYS A 16 -4.18 20.11 -11.03
N LEU A 17 -3.76 19.05 -10.36
CA LEU A 17 -3.43 19.11 -8.96
C LEU A 17 -2.20 20.02 -8.75
N GLY A 18 -2.33 20.97 -7.85
CA GLY A 18 -1.28 21.92 -7.56
C GLY A 18 -0.21 21.37 -6.61
N PRO A 19 0.92 22.08 -6.50
CA PRO A 19 2.04 21.66 -5.65
C PRO A 19 1.69 21.59 -4.16
N GLY A 20 0.70 22.35 -3.70
CA GLY A 20 0.23 22.29 -2.31
C GLY A 20 -0.38 20.95 -1.94
N LEU A 21 -1.09 20.29 -2.87
CA LEU A 21 -1.66 18.97 -2.65
C LEU A 21 -0.59 17.88 -2.58
N THR A 22 0.43 17.97 -3.42
CA THR A 22 1.60 17.07 -3.38
C THR A 22 2.35 17.21 -2.06
N ALA A 23 2.61 18.44 -1.61
CA ALA A 23 3.26 18.72 -0.34
C ALA A 23 2.47 18.17 0.86
N LEU A 24 1.13 18.29 0.84
CA LEU A 24 0.26 17.72 1.87
C LEU A 24 0.31 16.18 1.88
N GLY A 25 0.29 15.55 0.71
CA GLY A 25 0.44 14.10 0.56
C GLY A 25 1.80 13.60 1.08
N ASP A 26 2.88 14.30 0.76
CA ASP A 26 4.23 13.99 1.23
C ASP A 26 4.35 14.16 2.75
N ALA A 27 3.76 15.19 3.33
CA ALA A 27 3.74 15.41 4.78
C ALA A 27 3.03 14.26 5.53
N THR A 28 1.89 13.81 5.02
CA THR A 28 1.15 12.66 5.59
C THR A 28 1.96 11.37 5.50
N LYS A 29 2.57 11.09 4.36
CA LYS A 29 3.45 9.97 4.12
C LYS A 29 4.65 9.96 5.06
N TYR A 30 5.27 11.11 5.25
CA TYR A 30 6.42 11.28 6.14
C TYR A 30 6.08 10.94 7.59
N ASN A 31 4.92 11.36 8.07
CA ASN A 31 4.46 11.08 9.43
C ASN A 31 4.27 9.58 9.67
N ILE A 32 3.67 8.82 8.72
CA ILE A 32 3.49 7.36 8.83
C ILE A 32 4.85 6.65 8.86
N VAL A 33 5.77 7.01 7.98
CA VAL A 33 7.12 6.43 7.93
C VAL A 33 7.86 6.67 9.25
N GLU A 34 7.84 7.89 9.75
CA GLU A 34 8.50 8.24 11.01
C GLU A 34 7.94 7.44 12.20
N GLN A 35 6.61 7.32 12.29
CA GLN A 35 5.94 6.57 13.34
C GLN A 35 6.24 5.08 13.30
N CYS A 36 6.33 4.49 12.11
CA CYS A 36 6.54 3.05 11.94
C CYS A 36 8.02 2.65 11.95
N ARG A 37 8.94 3.57 11.76
CA ARG A 37 10.37 3.27 11.58
C ARG A 37 10.97 2.46 12.72
N LEU A 38 10.64 2.80 13.96
CA LEU A 38 11.14 2.07 15.13
C LEU A 38 10.64 0.63 15.15
N LEU A 39 9.34 0.44 14.91
CA LEU A 39 8.73 -0.90 14.87
C LEU A 39 9.32 -1.78 13.77
N LEU A 40 9.55 -1.22 12.58
CA LEU A 40 10.20 -1.94 11.48
C LEU A 40 11.62 -2.33 11.85
N THR A 41 12.35 -1.46 12.53
CA THR A 41 13.71 -1.72 12.97
C THR A 41 13.75 -2.85 14.01
N GLU A 42 12.88 -2.83 14.99
CA GLU A 42 12.73 -3.89 15.99
C GLU A 42 12.38 -5.22 15.32
N LEU A 43 11.40 -5.24 14.44
CA LEU A 43 11.00 -6.44 13.70
C LEU A 43 12.15 -7.03 12.89
N THR A 44 12.88 -6.19 12.16
CA THR A 44 14.06 -6.61 11.38
C THR A 44 15.16 -7.17 12.28
N HIS A 45 15.38 -6.54 13.43
CA HIS A 45 16.39 -7.00 14.39
C HIS A 45 16.03 -8.37 15.00
N GLU A 46 14.76 -8.59 15.33
CA GLU A 46 14.30 -9.85 15.91
C GLU A 46 14.29 -11.01 14.92
N THR A 47 13.92 -10.74 13.68
CA THR A 47 13.74 -11.77 12.65
C THR A 47 14.95 -11.98 11.76
N GLY A 48 15.82 -10.97 11.60
CA GLY A 48 16.88 -10.94 10.60
C GLY A 48 16.39 -10.69 9.17
N GLU A 49 15.06 -10.61 8.98
CA GLU A 49 14.41 -10.41 7.69
C GLU A 49 14.23 -8.93 7.36
N THR A 50 14.04 -8.64 6.07
CA THR A 50 13.70 -7.29 5.61
C THR A 50 12.24 -6.98 5.97
N ALA A 51 12.01 -5.81 6.56
CA ALA A 51 10.68 -5.31 6.88
C ALA A 51 10.30 -4.14 5.98
N ASP A 52 9.16 -4.26 5.32
CA ASP A 52 8.62 -3.27 4.39
C ASP A 52 7.39 -2.57 4.96
N LEU A 53 7.28 -1.27 4.68
CA LEU A 53 6.09 -0.48 4.95
C LEU A 53 5.39 -0.11 3.65
N SER A 54 4.13 -0.41 3.56
CA SER A 54 3.28 0.04 2.46
C SER A 54 1.91 0.50 2.97
N VAL A 55 1.22 1.31 2.19
CA VAL A 55 -0.13 1.81 2.50
C VAL A 55 -1.08 1.55 1.35
N LEU A 56 -2.35 1.36 1.67
CA LEU A 56 -3.42 1.24 0.69
C LEU A 56 -3.76 2.62 0.12
N ARG A 57 -3.65 2.77 -1.19
CA ARG A 57 -4.04 3.97 -1.94
C ARG A 57 -4.57 3.60 -3.31
N GLY A 58 -5.76 4.11 -3.66
CA GLY A 58 -6.32 3.93 -5.00
C GLY A 58 -6.49 2.48 -5.45
N GLY A 59 -6.78 1.56 -4.54
CA GLY A 59 -6.97 0.14 -4.84
C GLY A 59 -5.67 -0.67 -5.04
N ALA A 60 -4.54 -0.16 -4.55
CA ALA A 60 -3.24 -0.84 -4.59
C ALA A 60 -2.41 -0.54 -3.33
N MET A 61 -1.38 -1.32 -3.09
CA MET A 61 -0.41 -1.02 -2.05
C MET A 61 0.71 -0.15 -2.61
N ILE A 62 1.02 0.94 -1.93
CA ILE A 62 2.12 1.84 -2.27
C ILE A 62 3.25 1.65 -1.27
N PHE A 63 4.43 1.32 -1.75
CA PHE A 63 5.61 1.15 -0.94
C PHE A 63 6.12 2.50 -0.40
N LEU A 64 6.39 2.57 0.89
CA LEU A 64 6.83 3.79 1.56
C LEU A 64 8.23 3.71 2.15
N ASP A 65 8.57 2.60 2.80
CA ASP A 65 9.83 2.47 3.53
C ASP A 65 10.27 1.02 3.69
N GLN A 66 11.56 0.82 3.95
CA GLN A 66 12.15 -0.50 4.14
C GLN A 66 13.26 -0.44 5.18
N VAL A 67 13.29 -1.43 6.05
CA VAL A 67 14.46 -1.71 6.88
C VAL A 67 15.06 -3.04 6.41
N PRO A 68 16.26 -3.02 5.82
CA PRO A 68 16.86 -4.22 5.27
C PRO A 68 17.31 -5.19 6.36
N GLY A 69 17.03 -6.46 6.15
CA GLY A 69 17.52 -7.55 7.00
C GLY A 69 19.00 -7.85 6.81
N THR A 70 19.48 -8.84 7.53
CA THR A 70 20.89 -9.27 7.52
C THR A 70 21.15 -10.43 6.55
N HIS A 71 20.12 -11.01 5.94
CA HIS A 71 20.25 -12.12 5.01
C HIS A 71 20.84 -11.67 3.65
N ARG A 72 21.53 -12.60 2.97
CA ARG A 72 22.15 -12.35 1.67
C ARG A 72 21.16 -11.99 0.56
N LEU A 73 19.99 -12.65 0.58
CA LEU A 73 18.89 -12.35 -0.33
C LEU A 73 18.03 -11.27 0.30
N ARG A 74 18.02 -10.11 -0.32
CA ARG A 74 17.20 -8.96 0.10
C ARG A 74 16.38 -8.49 -1.08
N THR A 75 15.09 -8.30 -0.84
CA THR A 75 14.22 -7.59 -1.79
C THR A 75 14.49 -6.10 -1.64
N ILE A 76 14.74 -5.42 -2.75
CA ILE A 76 14.88 -3.97 -2.77
C ILE A 76 13.68 -3.40 -3.50
N SER A 77 12.88 -2.61 -2.80
CA SER A 77 11.74 -1.91 -3.35
C SER A 77 11.99 -0.40 -3.36
N SER A 78 11.40 0.28 -4.33
CA SER A 78 11.55 1.73 -4.47
C SER A 78 10.34 2.46 -3.89
N VAL A 79 10.57 3.55 -3.18
CA VAL A 79 9.51 4.40 -2.63
C VAL A 79 8.58 4.86 -3.76
N GLY A 80 7.27 4.63 -3.58
CA GLY A 80 6.24 4.90 -4.57
C GLY A 80 5.93 3.73 -5.50
N GLU A 81 6.66 2.62 -5.41
CA GLU A 81 6.34 1.40 -6.16
C GLU A 81 4.97 0.86 -5.77
N VAL A 82 4.23 0.39 -6.77
CA VAL A 82 2.83 -0.03 -6.63
C VAL A 82 2.77 -1.55 -6.69
N PHE A 83 2.12 -2.16 -5.69
CA PHE A 83 1.92 -3.60 -5.62
C PHE A 83 0.44 -3.97 -5.65
N PRO A 84 0.08 -5.09 -6.31
CA PRO A 84 -1.29 -5.61 -6.27
C PRO A 84 -1.71 -6.03 -4.86
N LEU A 85 -3.03 -6.00 -4.61
CA LEU A 85 -3.61 -6.41 -3.33
C LEU A 85 -3.67 -7.93 -3.18
N THR A 86 -4.10 -8.64 -4.23
CA THR A 86 -4.45 -10.06 -4.12
C THR A 86 -3.25 -11.00 -4.22
N THR A 87 -2.15 -10.56 -4.82
CA THR A 87 -0.98 -11.41 -5.10
C THR A 87 0.23 -11.15 -4.19
N THR A 88 0.14 -10.18 -3.28
CA THR A 88 1.23 -9.83 -2.36
C THR A 88 0.85 -10.06 -0.90
N ALA A 89 1.85 -10.37 -0.06
CA ALA A 89 1.63 -10.60 1.37
C ALA A 89 1.09 -9.35 2.07
N ASN A 90 1.67 -8.18 1.80
CA ASN A 90 1.21 -6.90 2.34
C ASN A 90 -0.20 -6.52 1.87
N GLY A 91 -0.54 -6.80 0.61
CA GLY A 91 -1.89 -6.60 0.09
C GLY A 91 -2.92 -7.50 0.78
N ARG A 92 -2.62 -8.79 0.94
CA ARG A 92 -3.50 -9.73 1.64
C ARG A 92 -3.66 -9.39 3.12
N ALA A 93 -2.59 -8.99 3.79
CA ALA A 93 -2.66 -8.53 5.18
C ALA A 93 -3.54 -7.29 5.31
N CYS A 94 -3.41 -6.32 4.40
CA CYS A 94 -4.26 -5.13 4.36
C CYS A 94 -5.73 -5.50 4.13
N LEU A 95 -6.03 -6.32 3.12
CA LEU A 95 -7.39 -6.78 2.82
C LEU A 95 -8.03 -7.52 4.01
N SER A 96 -7.27 -8.35 4.71
CA SER A 96 -7.77 -9.08 5.88
C SER A 96 -8.19 -8.18 7.03
N ALA A 97 -7.60 -6.99 7.15
CA ALA A 97 -7.91 -6.01 8.19
C ALA A 97 -9.09 -5.09 7.85
N LEU A 98 -9.54 -5.08 6.59
CA LEU A 98 -10.68 -4.27 6.14
C LEU A 98 -12.02 -4.95 6.47
N PRO A 99 -13.13 -4.19 6.50
CA PRO A 99 -14.48 -4.76 6.46
C PRO A 99 -14.66 -5.65 5.22
N GLU A 100 -15.40 -6.75 5.36
CA GLU A 100 -15.53 -7.77 4.30
C GLU A 100 -16.08 -7.21 2.98
N ASP A 101 -17.09 -6.35 3.06
CA ASP A 101 -17.68 -5.69 1.89
C ASP A 101 -16.66 -4.83 1.14
N LYS A 102 -15.83 -4.10 1.88
CA LYS A 102 -14.77 -3.26 1.30
C LYS A 102 -13.64 -4.08 0.69
N ALA A 103 -13.22 -5.14 1.38
CA ALA A 103 -12.22 -6.06 0.85
C ALA A 103 -12.69 -6.72 -0.45
N GLN A 104 -13.93 -7.21 -0.48
CA GLN A 104 -14.53 -7.84 -1.65
C GLN A 104 -14.62 -6.87 -2.84
N GLU A 105 -15.05 -5.63 -2.61
CA GLU A 105 -15.07 -4.58 -3.64
C GLU A 105 -13.69 -4.39 -4.28
N LEU A 106 -12.66 -4.21 -3.46
CA LEU A 106 -11.29 -3.99 -3.95
C LEU A 106 -10.72 -5.19 -4.70
N ILE A 107 -11.02 -6.41 -4.26
CA ILE A 107 -10.58 -7.64 -4.93
C ILE A 107 -11.23 -7.75 -6.30
N LEU A 108 -12.53 -7.56 -6.39
CA LEU A 108 -13.27 -7.65 -7.65
C LEU A 108 -12.82 -6.57 -8.65
N ASP A 109 -12.58 -5.34 -8.17
CA ASP A 109 -12.06 -4.25 -9.00
C ASP A 109 -10.65 -4.57 -9.53
N GLU A 110 -9.78 -5.15 -8.72
CA GLU A 110 -8.45 -5.57 -9.15
C GLU A 110 -8.52 -6.70 -10.17
N TRP A 111 -9.34 -7.71 -9.92
CA TRP A 111 -9.51 -8.85 -10.81
C TRP A 111 -10.14 -8.46 -12.14
N GLU A 112 -11.11 -7.57 -12.16
CA GLU A 112 -11.67 -7.03 -13.40
C GLU A 112 -10.59 -6.27 -14.21
N ARG A 113 -9.82 -5.41 -13.55
CA ARG A 113 -8.76 -4.62 -14.17
C ARG A 113 -7.67 -5.47 -14.81
N TRP A 114 -7.32 -6.58 -14.18
CA TRP A 114 -6.25 -7.48 -14.62
C TRP A 114 -6.78 -8.73 -15.36
N ASN A 115 -8.08 -8.82 -15.60
CA ASN A 115 -8.75 -9.97 -16.23
C ASN A 115 -8.41 -11.30 -15.54
N VAL A 116 -8.48 -11.31 -14.20
CA VAL A 116 -8.25 -12.50 -13.37
C VAL A 116 -9.56 -13.23 -13.17
N ASP A 117 -9.58 -14.52 -13.49
CA ASP A 117 -10.69 -15.43 -13.20
C ASP A 117 -10.44 -16.12 -11.85
N GLY A 118 -10.90 -15.49 -10.77
CA GLY A 118 -10.70 -15.94 -9.40
C GLY A 118 -11.99 -16.36 -8.72
N GLN A 119 -11.85 -17.19 -7.69
CA GLN A 119 -12.98 -17.62 -6.84
C GLN A 119 -13.05 -16.71 -5.61
N ILE A 120 -13.99 -15.76 -5.63
CA ILE A 120 -14.08 -14.74 -4.58
C ILE A 120 -14.34 -15.34 -3.19
N ASP A 121 -15.20 -16.34 -3.09
CA ASP A 121 -15.54 -16.98 -1.81
C ASP A 121 -14.32 -17.68 -1.20
N GLU A 122 -13.55 -18.40 -1.99
CA GLU A 122 -12.30 -19.03 -1.56
C GLU A 122 -11.26 -18.01 -1.12
N PHE A 123 -11.13 -16.92 -1.86
CA PHE A 123 -10.20 -15.84 -1.50
C PHE A 123 -10.61 -15.16 -0.18
N MET A 124 -11.88 -14.88 0.00
CA MET A 124 -12.40 -14.27 1.23
C MET A 124 -12.24 -15.20 2.45
N GLU A 125 -12.41 -16.51 2.28
CA GLU A 125 -12.12 -17.47 3.38
C GLU A 125 -10.62 -17.47 3.74
N GLY A 126 -9.72 -17.40 2.77
CA GLY A 126 -8.29 -17.23 3.01
C GLY A 126 -7.94 -15.93 3.78
N LEU A 127 -8.64 -14.83 3.50
CA LEU A 127 -8.47 -13.58 4.26
C LEU A 127 -8.94 -13.72 5.71
N LYS A 128 -9.98 -14.49 5.95
CA LYS A 128 -10.47 -14.78 7.28
C LYS A 128 -9.44 -15.60 8.09
N GLU A 129 -8.83 -16.60 7.48
CA GLU A 129 -7.75 -17.36 8.11
C GLU A 129 -6.57 -16.44 8.48
N ILE A 130 -6.19 -15.51 7.61
CA ILE A 130 -5.13 -14.52 7.91
C ILE A 130 -5.52 -13.64 9.10
N ARG A 131 -6.78 -13.21 9.18
CA ARG A 131 -7.29 -12.38 10.28
C ARG A 131 -7.23 -13.11 11.62
N GLU A 132 -7.52 -14.41 11.63
CA GLU A 132 -7.57 -15.23 12.83
C GLU A 132 -6.19 -15.71 13.30
N ASN A 133 -5.32 -16.07 12.37
CA ASN A 133 -4.06 -16.78 12.66
C ASN A 133 -2.80 -15.99 12.32
N GLY A 134 -2.94 -14.87 11.64
CA GLY A 134 -1.81 -14.16 11.02
C GLY A 134 -1.39 -14.78 9.68
N LEU A 135 -0.38 -14.20 9.08
CA LEU A 135 0.21 -14.66 7.81
C LEU A 135 1.15 -15.83 8.02
#